data_b8f233e66af13aed341273b025e4ab25
#
_entry.id   b8f233e66af13aed341273b025e4ab25
#
_cell.length_a   1.000
_cell.length_b   1.000
_cell.length_c   1.000
_cell.angle_alpha   90.00
_cell.angle_beta   90.00
_cell.angle_gamma   90.00
#
_symmetry.space_group_name_H-M   'P 1'
#
loop_
_entity.id
_entity.type
_entity.pdbx_description
1 polymer ?
#
loop_
_entity_poly.entity_id
_entity_poly.type
_entity_poly.pdbx_seq_one_letter_code
_entity_poly.pdbx_strand_id
1 'polypeptide(L)'
;LIPILTLLCITMALSVLTMKSIKFRAVLCGRPSIIVENGKLRQGEMKRNRFTVDELMEELRMKGVTDLSTVKYAILETNGQLSVLPFAAQKPPTAQDLALHLPEPGLPVVLINDGRIMSRALRRRGLDETWLDKQLKEHHVKHVRDVFLLTVDETNKVCVIEKEAVR
;
A
#
# COMPACT_ATOMS: atom_id res chain seq x y z
N LEU A 1 14.18 28.02 23.02
CA LEU A 1 12.80 28.22 22.51
C LEU A 1 12.79 29.00 21.18
N ILE A 2 13.51 30.13 21.05
CA ILE A 2 13.52 30.99 19.84
C ILE A 2 13.91 30.19 18.58
N PRO A 3 15.03 29.39 18.55
CA PRO A 3 15.41 28.65 17.35
C PRO A 3 14.37 27.60 16.92
N ILE A 4 13.66 27.00 17.88
CA ILE A 4 12.64 26.00 17.61
C ILE A 4 11.44 26.64 16.96
N LEU A 5 10.98 27.79 17.49
CA LEU A 5 9.85 28.54 16.94
C LEU A 5 10.16 29.07 15.53
N THR A 6 11.37 29.59 15.30
CA THR A 6 11.77 30.05 13.95
C THR A 6 11.80 28.92 12.95
N LEU A 7 12.34 27.75 13.33
CA LEU A 7 12.34 26.57 12.46
C LEU A 7 10.91 26.10 12.13
N LEU A 8 10.05 26.08 13.13
CA LEU A 8 8.62 25.73 12.97
C LEU A 8 7.93 26.69 11.99
N CYS A 9 8.09 28.00 12.14
CA CYS A 9 7.51 29.00 11.26
C CYS A 9 8.03 28.84 9.81
N ILE A 10 9.34 28.63 9.63
CA ILE A 10 9.95 28.43 8.31
C ILE A 10 9.40 27.17 7.67
N THR A 11 9.34 26.03 8.37
CA THR A 11 8.82 24.78 7.82
C THR A 11 7.34 24.86 7.46
N MET A 12 6.52 25.54 8.26
CA MET A 12 5.11 25.81 7.94
C MET A 12 4.98 26.69 6.69
N ALA A 13 5.75 27.76 6.60
CA ALA A 13 5.75 28.65 5.43
C ALA A 13 6.18 27.91 4.14
N LEU A 14 7.24 27.13 4.20
CA LEU A 14 7.70 26.29 3.08
C LEU A 14 6.64 25.26 2.68
N SER A 15 5.98 24.62 3.64
CA SER A 15 4.90 23.66 3.39
C SER A 15 3.73 24.32 2.62
N VAL A 16 3.28 25.48 3.06
CA VAL A 16 2.21 26.22 2.38
C VAL A 16 2.63 26.64 0.97
N LEU A 17 3.87 27.13 0.79
CA LEU A 17 4.41 27.54 -0.50
C LEU A 17 4.50 26.37 -1.49
N THR A 18 4.94 25.19 -1.02
CA THR A 18 5.03 23.97 -1.86
C THR A 18 3.64 23.46 -2.27
N MET A 19 2.62 23.63 -1.44
CA MET A 19 1.23 23.30 -1.78
C MET A 19 0.64 24.25 -2.80
N LYS A 20 0.91 25.55 -2.67
CA LYS A 20 0.31 26.59 -3.54
C LYS A 20 1.03 26.75 -4.88
N SER A 21 2.32 26.44 -4.97
CA SER A 21 3.11 26.69 -6.17
C SER A 21 3.80 25.43 -6.69
N ILE A 22 3.33 24.93 -7.85
CA ILE A 22 3.95 23.79 -8.56
C ILE A 22 5.40 24.10 -8.94
N LYS A 23 5.68 25.33 -9.34
CA LYS A 23 7.04 25.77 -9.70
C LYS A 23 7.97 25.75 -8.48
N PHE A 24 7.50 26.28 -7.36
CA PHE A 24 8.25 26.28 -6.11
C PHE A 24 8.53 24.86 -5.60
N ARG A 25 7.51 24.00 -5.64
CA ARG A 25 7.67 22.58 -5.30
C ARG A 25 8.70 21.88 -6.19
N ALA A 26 8.66 22.16 -7.51
CA ALA A 26 9.62 21.57 -8.45
C ALA A 26 11.07 21.99 -8.21
N VAL A 27 11.27 23.21 -7.68
CA VAL A 27 12.61 23.70 -7.29
C VAL A 27 13.08 23.06 -5.98
N LEU A 28 12.19 22.95 -4.99
CA LEU A 28 12.55 22.45 -3.66
C LEU A 28 12.62 20.93 -3.60
N CYS A 29 11.62 20.25 -4.19
CA CYS A 29 11.49 18.78 -4.12
C CYS A 29 12.01 18.06 -5.37
N GLY A 30 12.40 18.80 -6.42
CA GLY A 30 12.79 18.22 -7.71
C GLY A 30 11.58 17.80 -8.56
N ARG A 31 11.87 17.09 -9.65
CA ARG A 31 10.90 16.49 -10.56
C ARG A 31 11.32 15.06 -10.86
N PRO A 32 10.38 14.14 -11.06
CA PRO A 32 10.71 12.81 -11.54
C PRO A 32 11.50 12.87 -12.85
N SER A 33 12.46 11.97 -13.00
CA SER A 33 13.32 11.89 -14.19
C SER A 33 13.23 10.52 -14.84
N ILE A 34 12.99 10.48 -16.15
CA ILE A 34 12.92 9.22 -16.90
C ILE A 34 14.35 8.73 -17.16
N ILE A 35 14.76 7.69 -16.49
CA ILE A 35 16.10 7.07 -16.59
C ILE A 35 16.16 6.02 -17.71
N VAL A 36 15.07 5.25 -17.87
CA VAL A 36 14.89 4.31 -18.98
C VAL A 36 13.65 4.67 -19.75
N GLU A 37 13.74 4.66 -21.07
CA GLU A 37 12.62 4.87 -21.98
C GLU A 37 12.67 3.87 -23.13
N ASN A 38 11.63 3.06 -23.27
CA ASN A 38 11.52 2.02 -24.29
C ASN A 38 12.74 1.07 -24.31
N GLY A 39 13.18 0.61 -23.14
CA GLY A 39 14.31 -0.28 -22.96
C GLY A 39 15.70 0.38 -23.17
N LYS A 40 15.75 1.71 -23.36
CA LYS A 40 17.01 2.44 -23.60
C LYS A 40 17.33 3.39 -22.46
N LEU A 41 18.60 3.41 -22.06
CA LEU A 41 19.11 4.32 -21.03
C LEU A 41 19.15 5.76 -21.52
N ARG A 42 18.62 6.65 -20.72
CA ARG A 42 18.73 8.11 -20.90
C ARG A 42 19.95 8.63 -20.14
N GLN A 43 21.15 8.39 -20.70
CA GLN A 43 22.45 8.71 -20.06
C GLN A 43 22.52 10.17 -19.59
N GLY A 44 21.95 11.13 -20.36
CA GLY A 44 21.90 12.55 -19.97
C GLY A 44 21.12 12.78 -18.68
N GLU A 45 20.00 12.08 -18.49
CA GLU A 45 19.19 12.15 -17.27
C GLU A 45 19.90 11.49 -16.10
N MET A 46 20.56 10.35 -16.31
CA MET A 46 21.39 9.70 -15.29
C MET A 46 22.49 10.64 -14.79
N LYS A 47 23.22 11.26 -15.74
CA LYS A 47 24.30 12.23 -15.39
C LYS A 47 23.75 13.45 -14.63
N ARG A 48 22.60 13.98 -15.05
CA ARG A 48 21.96 15.15 -14.41
C ARG A 48 21.56 14.85 -12.97
N ASN A 49 21.06 13.65 -12.73
CA ASN A 49 20.62 13.21 -11.41
C ASN A 49 21.75 12.56 -10.59
N ARG A 50 22.98 12.49 -11.13
CA ARG A 50 24.12 11.78 -10.50
C ARG A 50 23.78 10.33 -10.15
N PHE A 51 22.96 9.70 -10.99
CA PHE A 51 22.48 8.32 -10.83
C PHE A 51 23.36 7.40 -11.67
N THR A 52 24.01 6.44 -11.03
CA THR A 52 24.97 5.54 -11.67
C THR A 52 24.29 4.31 -12.29
N VAL A 53 25.01 3.59 -13.14
CA VAL A 53 24.53 2.33 -13.71
C VAL A 53 24.40 1.26 -12.62
N ASP A 54 25.32 1.27 -11.66
CA ASP A 54 25.31 0.29 -10.55
C ASP A 54 24.05 0.49 -9.67
N GLU A 55 23.72 1.73 -9.34
CA GLU A 55 22.49 2.09 -8.62
C GLU A 55 21.25 1.69 -9.42
N LEU A 56 21.23 1.95 -10.73
CA LEU A 56 20.12 1.52 -11.58
C LEU A 56 19.93 0.00 -11.52
N MET A 57 21.01 -0.76 -11.69
CA MET A 57 20.94 -2.22 -11.67
C MET A 57 20.55 -2.77 -10.31
N GLU A 58 20.97 -2.13 -9.22
CA GLU A 58 20.54 -2.45 -7.86
C GLU A 58 19.04 -2.23 -7.68
N GLU A 59 18.56 -1.05 -8.02
CA GLU A 59 17.14 -0.69 -7.93
C GLU A 59 16.25 -1.62 -8.78
N LEU A 60 16.69 -1.98 -9.99
CA LEU A 60 15.98 -2.95 -10.84
C LEU A 60 15.90 -4.31 -10.16
N ARG A 61 17.01 -4.83 -9.61
CA ARG A 61 17.00 -6.11 -8.87
C ARG A 61 16.08 -6.09 -7.66
N MET A 62 16.05 -5.00 -6.91
CA MET A 62 15.12 -4.85 -5.78
C MET A 62 13.65 -4.90 -6.22
N LYS A 63 13.35 -4.53 -7.47
CA LYS A 63 12.00 -4.65 -8.09
C LYS A 63 11.78 -5.98 -8.80
N GLY A 64 12.71 -6.95 -8.68
CA GLY A 64 12.62 -8.25 -9.33
C GLY A 64 12.89 -8.23 -10.84
N VAL A 65 13.49 -7.15 -11.34
CA VAL A 65 13.81 -7.00 -12.76
C VAL A 65 15.31 -7.21 -12.96
N THR A 66 15.67 -8.20 -13.80
CA THR A 66 17.06 -8.53 -14.13
C THR A 66 17.44 -8.16 -15.56
N ASP A 67 16.46 -7.97 -16.42
CA ASP A 67 16.67 -7.65 -17.84
C ASP A 67 16.10 -6.27 -18.16
N LEU A 68 16.99 -5.33 -18.49
CA LEU A 68 16.65 -3.97 -18.87
C LEU A 68 15.76 -3.90 -20.11
N SER A 69 15.89 -4.85 -21.04
CA SER A 69 15.10 -4.87 -22.28
C SER A 69 13.60 -5.09 -22.04
N THR A 70 13.23 -5.62 -20.86
CA THR A 70 11.83 -5.83 -20.45
C THR A 70 11.18 -4.56 -19.89
N VAL A 71 11.99 -3.52 -19.61
CA VAL A 71 11.55 -2.26 -19.00
C VAL A 71 11.14 -1.26 -20.07
N LYS A 72 9.89 -0.86 -20.05
CA LYS A 72 9.41 0.22 -20.91
C LYS A 72 9.84 1.60 -20.37
N TYR A 73 9.57 1.85 -19.09
CA TYR A 73 10.01 3.05 -18.39
C TYR A 73 10.59 2.72 -17.03
N ALA A 74 11.69 3.38 -16.67
CA ALA A 74 12.15 3.49 -15.29
C ALA A 74 12.25 4.96 -14.94
N ILE A 75 11.58 5.38 -13.87
CA ILE A 75 11.42 6.77 -13.46
C ILE A 75 12.03 6.93 -12.08
N LEU A 76 13.04 7.78 -11.97
CA LEU A 76 13.61 8.18 -10.68
C LEU A 76 12.68 9.23 -10.07
N GLU A 77 12.01 8.85 -8.99
CA GLU A 77 11.06 9.70 -8.27
C GLU A 77 11.79 10.73 -7.40
N THR A 78 11.07 11.75 -6.96
CA THR A 78 11.62 12.83 -6.12
C THR A 78 12.05 12.37 -4.72
N ASN A 79 11.58 11.20 -4.28
CA ASN A 79 12.00 10.56 -3.03
C ASN A 79 13.24 9.65 -3.19
N GLY A 80 13.82 9.59 -4.40
CA GLY A 80 14.98 8.78 -4.71
C GLY A 80 14.67 7.32 -5.09
N GLN A 81 13.42 6.89 -5.05
CA GLN A 81 13.03 5.54 -5.46
C GLN A 81 12.90 5.43 -6.98
N LEU A 82 13.09 4.23 -7.51
CA LEU A 82 12.89 3.93 -8.93
C LEU A 82 11.52 3.27 -9.15
N SER A 83 10.65 3.92 -9.92
CA SER A 83 9.40 3.33 -10.42
C SER A 83 9.67 2.60 -11.73
N VAL A 84 9.35 1.31 -11.80
CA VAL A 84 9.63 0.48 -12.98
C VAL A 84 8.32 0.03 -13.62
N LEU A 85 8.17 0.34 -14.91
CA LEU A 85 7.01 0.00 -15.73
C LEU A 85 7.48 -0.93 -16.87
N PRO A 86 7.16 -2.23 -16.82
CA PRO A 86 7.53 -3.16 -17.87
C PRO A 86 6.69 -2.93 -19.14
N PHE A 87 7.16 -3.49 -20.26
CA PHE A 87 6.33 -3.60 -21.46
C PHE A 87 5.06 -4.43 -21.16
N ALA A 88 3.99 -4.16 -21.89
CA ALA A 88 2.71 -4.87 -21.69
C ALA A 88 2.84 -6.39 -21.80
N ALA A 89 3.66 -6.87 -22.74
CA ALA A 89 3.94 -8.29 -22.95
C ALA A 89 4.69 -8.96 -21.77
N GLN A 90 5.26 -8.16 -20.88
CA GLN A 90 6.01 -8.64 -19.70
C GLN A 90 5.20 -8.57 -18.41
N LYS A 91 3.96 -8.05 -18.49
CA LYS A 91 3.06 -8.02 -17.34
C LYS A 91 2.39 -9.37 -17.14
N PRO A 92 2.17 -9.82 -15.90
CA PRO A 92 1.31 -10.96 -15.65
C PRO A 92 -0.09 -10.70 -16.25
N PRO A 93 -0.73 -11.71 -16.85
CA PRO A 93 -2.10 -11.57 -17.31
C PRO A 93 -3.03 -11.28 -16.13
N THR A 94 -3.96 -10.37 -16.34
CA THR A 94 -5.01 -10.07 -15.35
C THR A 94 -6.17 -11.07 -15.47
N ALA A 95 -7.03 -11.14 -14.45
CA ALA A 95 -8.27 -11.92 -14.54
C ALA A 95 -9.12 -11.51 -15.75
N GLN A 96 -9.11 -10.22 -16.09
CA GLN A 96 -9.81 -9.68 -17.26
C GLN A 96 -9.21 -10.17 -18.57
N ASP A 97 -7.87 -10.22 -18.69
CA ASP A 97 -7.18 -10.73 -19.88
C ASP A 97 -7.49 -12.21 -20.13
N LEU A 98 -7.72 -12.96 -19.04
CA LEU A 98 -8.05 -14.37 -19.05
C LEU A 98 -9.59 -14.64 -19.11
N ALA A 99 -10.41 -13.60 -19.21
CA ALA A 99 -11.87 -13.66 -19.15
C ALA A 99 -12.40 -14.41 -17.90
N LEU A 100 -11.65 -14.33 -16.80
CA LEU A 100 -12.07 -14.92 -15.52
C LEU A 100 -12.98 -13.95 -14.76
N HIS A 101 -14.14 -14.44 -14.36
CA HIS A 101 -15.07 -13.73 -13.47
C HIS A 101 -14.78 -14.13 -12.03
N LEU A 102 -13.91 -13.37 -11.37
CA LEU A 102 -13.59 -13.58 -9.97
C LEU A 102 -14.53 -12.72 -9.11
N PRO A 103 -15.01 -13.24 -7.97
CA PRO A 103 -15.76 -12.41 -7.02
C PRO A 103 -14.84 -11.33 -6.46
N GLU A 104 -15.37 -10.12 -6.32
CA GLU A 104 -14.65 -9.04 -5.67
C GLU A 104 -14.32 -9.40 -4.21
N PRO A 105 -13.08 -9.16 -3.76
CA PRO A 105 -12.72 -9.40 -2.37
C PRO A 105 -13.45 -8.38 -1.49
N GLY A 106 -14.23 -8.90 -0.54
CA GLY A 106 -14.88 -8.06 0.47
C GLY A 106 -13.87 -7.53 1.50
N LEU A 107 -14.05 -6.29 1.96
CA LEU A 107 -13.25 -5.74 3.05
C LEU A 107 -13.69 -6.34 4.39
N PRO A 108 -12.82 -7.06 5.12
CA PRO A 108 -13.18 -7.62 6.41
C PRO A 108 -13.39 -6.54 7.46
N VAL A 109 -14.51 -6.62 8.17
CA VAL A 109 -14.85 -5.75 9.30
C VAL A 109 -14.68 -6.54 10.59
N VAL A 110 -13.96 -5.97 11.56
CA VAL A 110 -13.76 -6.58 12.88
C VAL A 110 -15.03 -6.47 13.70
N LEU A 111 -15.57 -7.62 14.14
CA LEU A 111 -16.76 -7.72 15.01
C LEU A 111 -16.41 -8.11 16.44
N ILE A 112 -15.35 -8.90 16.64
CA ILE A 112 -14.76 -9.17 17.97
C ILE A 112 -13.27 -8.85 17.90
N ASN A 113 -12.79 -8.14 18.90
CA ASN A 113 -11.40 -7.81 19.10
C ASN A 113 -11.01 -8.10 20.54
N ASP A 114 -10.11 -9.04 20.75
CA ASP A 114 -9.61 -9.48 22.05
C ASP A 114 -10.72 -9.75 23.08
N GLY A 115 -11.72 -10.54 22.69
CA GLY A 115 -12.85 -10.93 23.53
C GLY A 115 -13.91 -9.84 23.73
N ARG A 116 -13.84 -8.72 23.00
CA ARG A 116 -14.78 -7.60 23.08
C ARG A 116 -15.57 -7.44 21.79
N ILE A 117 -16.88 -7.38 21.92
CA ILE A 117 -17.79 -7.15 20.78
C ILE A 117 -17.69 -5.70 20.32
N MET A 118 -17.43 -5.48 19.04
CA MET A 118 -17.47 -4.18 18.37
C MET A 118 -18.91 -3.83 17.99
N SER A 119 -19.77 -3.49 18.96
CA SER A 119 -21.22 -3.30 18.77
C SER A 119 -21.55 -2.28 17.68
N ARG A 120 -20.71 -1.25 17.48
CA ARG A 120 -20.90 -0.27 16.39
C ARG A 120 -20.68 -0.90 15.01
N ALA A 121 -19.66 -1.77 14.87
CA ALA A 121 -19.36 -2.48 13.64
C ALA A 121 -20.45 -3.51 13.32
N LEU A 122 -20.91 -4.24 14.33
CA LEU A 122 -21.98 -5.22 14.23
C LEU A 122 -23.27 -4.56 13.69
N ARG A 123 -23.72 -3.46 14.31
CA ARG A 123 -24.88 -2.69 13.85
C ARG A 123 -24.71 -2.12 12.43
N ARG A 124 -23.52 -1.62 12.09
CA ARG A 124 -23.26 -1.07 10.75
C ARG A 124 -23.38 -2.13 9.67
N ARG A 125 -23.10 -3.39 9.99
CA ARG A 125 -23.27 -4.53 9.08
C ARG A 125 -24.69 -5.11 9.09
N GLY A 126 -25.62 -4.55 9.89
CA GLY A 126 -26.97 -5.08 10.05
C GLY A 126 -27.03 -6.43 10.76
N LEU A 127 -25.98 -6.76 11.52
CA LEU A 127 -25.85 -7.99 12.28
C LEU A 127 -26.20 -7.77 13.75
N ASP A 128 -26.65 -8.80 14.43
CA ASP A 128 -27.03 -8.79 15.85
C ASP A 128 -26.21 -9.81 16.67
N GLU A 129 -26.45 -9.82 17.96
CA GLU A 129 -25.79 -10.76 18.87
C GLU A 129 -26.25 -12.21 18.61
N THR A 130 -27.46 -12.42 18.13
CA THR A 130 -27.98 -13.76 17.77
C THR A 130 -27.19 -14.35 16.60
N TRP A 131 -26.89 -13.52 15.60
CA TRP A 131 -26.03 -13.92 14.50
C TRP A 131 -24.62 -14.25 15.01
N LEU A 132 -24.07 -13.43 15.92
CA LEU A 132 -22.75 -13.63 16.49
C LEU A 132 -22.65 -14.95 17.24
N ASP A 133 -23.64 -15.25 18.09
CA ASP A 133 -23.74 -16.50 18.85
C ASP A 133 -23.80 -17.72 17.93
N LYS A 134 -24.53 -17.58 16.80
CA LYS A 134 -24.56 -18.63 15.79
C LYS A 134 -23.19 -18.89 15.19
N GLN A 135 -22.44 -17.80 14.81
CA GLN A 135 -21.09 -17.93 14.27
C GLN A 135 -20.12 -18.55 15.27
N LEU A 136 -20.18 -18.17 16.54
CA LEU A 136 -19.35 -18.78 17.57
C LEU A 136 -19.61 -20.28 17.69
N LYS A 137 -20.86 -20.73 17.66
CA LYS A 137 -21.23 -22.16 17.70
C LYS A 137 -20.72 -22.90 16.45
N GLU A 138 -20.87 -22.34 15.26
CA GLU A 138 -20.38 -22.92 14.00
C GLU A 138 -18.87 -23.11 14.01
N HIS A 139 -18.13 -22.20 14.66
CA HIS A 139 -16.69 -22.27 14.81
C HIS A 139 -16.23 -22.95 16.11
N HIS A 140 -17.16 -23.63 16.84
CA HIS A 140 -16.87 -24.37 18.08
C HIS A 140 -16.32 -23.54 19.24
N VAL A 141 -16.49 -22.21 19.20
CA VAL A 141 -16.05 -21.31 20.26
C VAL A 141 -17.16 -21.14 21.30
N LYS A 142 -16.85 -21.37 22.58
CA LYS A 142 -17.86 -21.37 23.66
C LYS A 142 -18.23 -19.96 24.11
N HIS A 143 -17.27 -19.05 24.18
CA HIS A 143 -17.50 -17.72 24.71
C HIS A 143 -16.79 -16.64 23.86
N VAL A 144 -17.39 -15.47 23.76
CA VAL A 144 -16.80 -14.29 23.10
C VAL A 144 -15.41 -13.95 23.64
N ARG A 145 -15.19 -14.11 24.95
CA ARG A 145 -13.90 -13.84 25.62
C ARG A 145 -12.75 -14.70 25.13
N ASP A 146 -13.04 -15.87 24.55
CA ASP A 146 -12.06 -16.82 24.05
C ASP A 146 -11.63 -16.49 22.60
N VAL A 147 -12.33 -15.53 21.95
CA VAL A 147 -12.00 -15.05 20.61
C VAL A 147 -10.98 -13.94 20.68
N PHE A 148 -9.86 -14.10 19.97
CA PHE A 148 -8.91 -13.02 19.74
C PHE A 148 -9.37 -12.08 18.63
N LEU A 149 -9.82 -12.64 17.51
CA LEU A 149 -10.30 -11.86 16.36
C LEU A 149 -11.48 -12.58 15.70
N LEU A 150 -12.56 -11.85 15.44
CA LEU A 150 -13.61 -12.27 14.51
C LEU A 150 -13.86 -11.16 13.50
N THR A 151 -13.76 -11.51 12.23
CA THR A 151 -14.05 -10.61 11.12
C THR A 151 -15.12 -11.20 10.20
N VAL A 152 -15.85 -10.33 9.52
CA VAL A 152 -16.79 -10.68 8.44
C VAL A 152 -16.57 -9.75 7.26
N ASP A 153 -16.51 -10.28 6.06
CA ASP A 153 -16.43 -9.49 4.84
C ASP A 153 -17.83 -9.22 4.22
N GLU A 154 -17.84 -8.51 3.11
CA GLU A 154 -19.09 -8.16 2.41
C GLU A 154 -19.78 -9.37 1.78
N THR A 155 -19.07 -10.47 1.58
CA THR A 155 -19.61 -11.73 1.07
C THR A 155 -20.12 -12.65 2.19
N ASN A 156 -20.14 -12.14 3.44
CA ASN A 156 -20.45 -12.88 4.67
C ASN A 156 -19.44 -14.01 5.00
N LYS A 157 -18.24 -13.95 4.43
CA LYS A 157 -17.17 -14.86 4.82
C LYS A 157 -16.64 -14.46 6.20
N VAL A 158 -16.74 -15.39 7.15
CA VAL A 158 -16.30 -15.19 8.53
C VAL A 158 -14.90 -15.78 8.71
N CYS A 159 -14.06 -15.06 9.44
CA CYS A 159 -12.77 -15.55 9.93
C CYS A 159 -12.76 -15.42 11.45
N VAL A 160 -12.49 -16.52 12.16
CA VAL A 160 -12.40 -16.58 13.62
C VAL A 160 -10.99 -17.03 14.01
N ILE A 161 -10.38 -16.29 14.91
CA ILE A 161 -9.10 -16.64 15.55
C ILE A 161 -9.33 -16.69 17.05
N GLU A 162 -9.10 -17.83 17.66
CA GLU A 162 -9.19 -18.00 19.10
C GLU A 162 -7.95 -17.45 19.80
N LYS A 163 -8.09 -17.14 21.09
CA LYS A 163 -6.94 -16.79 21.93
C LYS A 163 -6.07 -18.01 22.16
N GLU A 164 -4.77 -17.81 22.11
CA GLU A 164 -3.83 -18.83 22.52
C GLU A 164 -3.99 -19.12 24.02
N ALA A 165 -3.98 -20.38 24.38
CA ALA A 165 -3.90 -20.77 25.78
C ALA A 165 -2.54 -20.28 26.33
N VAL A 166 -2.58 -19.28 27.21
CA VAL A 166 -1.36 -18.84 27.92
C VAL A 166 -0.89 -20.00 28.76
N ARG A 167 0.22 -20.60 28.38
CA ARG A 167 0.94 -21.61 29.16
C ARG A 167 1.72 -20.97 30.29
#